data_163188a6093c95b34984b90bada00e11
#
_entry.id   163188a6093c95b34984b90bada00e11
#
_cell.length_a   1.000
_cell.length_b   1.000
_cell.length_c   1.000
_cell.angle_alpha   90.00
_cell.angle_beta   90.00
_cell.angle_gamma   90.00
#
_symmetry.space_group_name_H-M   'P 1'
#
loop_
_entity.id
_entity.type
_entity.pdbx_description
1 polymer ?
#
loop_
_entity_poly.entity_id
_entity_poly.type
_entity_poly.pdbx_seq_one_letter_code
_entity_poly.pdbx_strand_id
1 'polypeptide(L)'
;MRETTSIPAHQVSPSLRALFDVGQPLAIRCFAVLDGAIRGQIWTDDLAHPTWGAVQEAAFGTLFLGGRPSASLVHELVAELRQERDVALALWPDHPYNQLLPPTPDFDGWELEFTDRPLGEGLVPYLAVPDGCELRPIDAPWLARCRYRDYYTAYFGSAERTLAQGFGFCLVQEQELLSEAFATDAALGMIEIGTITGEAYRGRGYAALTCAQLIRECEARGYRTYWNCAKESQASAGLARKLGYQTEQEFRYVVWSPPDR
;
A
#
# COMPACT_ATOMS: atom_id res chain seq x y z
N MET A 1 -21.23 -23.35 3.80
CA MET A 1 -20.00 -22.70 4.27
C MET A 1 -19.83 -22.87 5.78
N ARG A 2 -18.67 -23.34 6.26
CA ARG A 2 -18.27 -23.02 7.64
C ARG A 2 -18.07 -21.52 7.67
N GLU A 3 -18.68 -20.80 8.61
CA GLU A 3 -18.49 -19.37 8.77
C GLU A 3 -16.98 -19.10 8.90
N THR A 4 -16.36 -18.55 7.86
CA THR A 4 -15.02 -18.02 7.90
C THR A 4 -15.06 -16.75 8.73
N THR A 5 -14.84 -16.86 10.02
CA THR A 5 -14.86 -15.71 10.91
C THR A 5 -13.52 -14.99 10.81
N SER A 6 -13.56 -13.69 10.56
CA SER A 6 -12.37 -12.84 10.61
C SER A 6 -11.79 -12.83 12.01
N ILE A 7 -10.48 -13.00 12.14
CA ILE A 7 -9.76 -12.97 13.40
C ILE A 7 -9.04 -11.63 13.61
N PRO A 8 -8.98 -11.10 14.82
CA PRO A 8 -8.23 -9.89 15.11
C PRO A 8 -6.71 -10.12 15.06
N ALA A 9 -5.94 -9.10 14.69
CA ALA A 9 -4.48 -9.19 14.54
C ALA A 9 -3.76 -9.73 15.79
N HIS A 10 -4.24 -9.41 17.01
CA HIS A 10 -3.64 -9.92 18.24
C HIS A 10 -3.80 -11.44 18.45
N GLN A 11 -4.60 -12.13 17.66
CA GLN A 11 -4.77 -13.59 17.66
C GLN A 11 -3.95 -14.27 16.56
N VAL A 12 -3.20 -13.52 15.75
CA VAL A 12 -2.32 -14.09 14.73
C VAL A 12 -1.21 -14.89 15.39
N SER A 13 -1.23 -16.21 15.19
CA SER A 13 -0.18 -17.10 15.70
C SER A 13 1.08 -17.04 14.82
N PRO A 14 2.26 -17.37 15.34
CA PRO A 14 3.47 -17.50 14.54
C PRO A 14 3.32 -18.50 13.37
N SER A 15 2.54 -19.57 13.56
CA SER A 15 2.26 -20.56 12.51
C SER A 15 1.40 -19.98 11.38
N LEU A 16 0.38 -19.18 11.70
CA LEU A 16 -0.42 -18.49 10.69
C LEU A 16 0.41 -17.46 9.93
N ARG A 17 1.17 -16.63 10.65
CA ARG A 17 2.08 -15.64 10.04
C ARG A 17 3.08 -16.28 9.08
N ALA A 18 3.62 -17.46 9.43
CA ALA A 18 4.60 -18.19 8.62
C ALA A 18 4.04 -18.76 7.30
N LEU A 19 2.72 -18.73 7.09
CA LEU A 19 2.10 -19.13 5.82
C LEU A 19 2.30 -18.09 4.72
N PHE A 20 2.54 -16.81 5.09
CA PHE A 20 2.65 -15.72 4.13
C PHE A 20 4.12 -15.47 3.77
N ASP A 21 4.38 -15.33 2.48
CA ASP A 21 5.72 -15.07 1.95
C ASP A 21 6.07 -13.58 2.10
N VAL A 22 7.19 -13.30 2.75
CA VAL A 22 7.75 -11.94 2.85
C VAL A 22 8.23 -11.38 1.51
N GLY A 23 8.46 -12.25 0.52
CA GLY A 23 8.86 -11.90 -0.84
C GLY A 23 7.70 -11.79 -1.83
N GLN A 24 6.44 -11.95 -1.40
CA GLN A 24 5.30 -11.74 -2.30
C GLN A 24 5.13 -10.25 -2.64
N PRO A 25 4.51 -9.90 -3.81
CA PRO A 25 4.23 -8.51 -4.13
C PRO A 25 3.39 -7.85 -3.04
N LEU A 26 3.68 -6.58 -2.75
CA LEU A 26 2.98 -5.81 -1.72
C LEU A 26 2.99 -6.45 -0.31
N ALA A 27 3.99 -7.33 -0.02
CA ALA A 27 4.08 -8.03 1.26
C ALA A 27 3.97 -7.09 2.48
N ILE A 28 4.48 -5.88 2.36
CA ILE A 28 4.40 -4.86 3.40
C ILE A 28 2.95 -4.64 3.89
N ARG A 29 1.97 -4.59 2.99
CA ARG A 29 0.55 -4.41 3.34
C ARG A 29 -0.01 -5.63 4.07
N CYS A 30 0.31 -6.84 3.58
CA CYS A 30 -0.07 -8.09 4.24
C CYS A 30 0.43 -8.13 5.69
N PHE A 31 1.71 -7.89 5.87
CA PHE A 31 2.35 -7.96 7.18
C PHE A 31 1.94 -6.80 8.09
N ALA A 32 1.64 -5.63 7.56
CA ALA A 32 1.09 -4.51 8.34
C ALA A 32 -0.30 -4.85 8.93
N VAL A 33 -1.15 -5.60 8.21
CA VAL A 33 -2.42 -6.12 8.76
C VAL A 33 -2.16 -7.19 9.80
N LEU A 34 -1.27 -8.17 9.53
CA LEU A 34 -0.94 -9.23 10.48
C LEU A 34 -0.36 -8.69 11.80
N ASP A 35 0.37 -7.57 11.73
CA ASP A 35 0.95 -6.89 12.89
C ASP A 35 -0.04 -5.91 13.57
N GLY A 36 -1.21 -5.69 12.98
CA GLY A 36 -2.21 -4.75 13.47
C GLY A 36 -1.84 -3.27 13.30
N ALA A 37 -0.84 -2.97 12.47
CA ALA A 37 -0.42 -1.61 12.16
C ALA A 37 -1.44 -0.87 11.28
N ILE A 38 -2.10 -1.58 10.37
CA ILE A 38 -3.19 -1.07 9.56
C ILE A 38 -4.44 -1.93 9.69
N ARG A 39 -5.58 -1.41 9.24
CA ARG A 39 -6.84 -2.14 9.24
C ARG A 39 -6.88 -3.20 8.14
N GLY A 40 -7.47 -4.33 8.47
CA GLY A 40 -7.73 -5.41 7.53
C GLY A 40 -8.53 -6.52 8.17
N GLN A 41 -8.76 -7.57 7.42
CA GLN A 41 -9.43 -8.79 7.86
C GLN A 41 -8.51 -9.99 7.64
N ILE A 42 -8.58 -10.96 8.51
CA ILE A 42 -7.71 -12.15 8.51
C ILE A 42 -8.59 -13.39 8.69
N TRP A 43 -8.39 -14.39 7.84
CA TRP A 43 -9.10 -15.67 7.89
C TRP A 43 -8.14 -16.84 7.87
N THR A 44 -8.54 -17.95 8.47
CA THR A 44 -7.82 -19.23 8.44
C THR A 44 -8.79 -20.39 8.71
N ASP A 45 -8.38 -21.60 8.41
CA ASP A 45 -9.11 -22.83 8.73
C ASP A 45 -8.97 -23.24 10.19
N ASP A 46 -7.81 -23.01 10.82
CA ASP A 46 -7.53 -23.38 12.19
C ASP A 46 -6.54 -22.40 12.82
N LEU A 47 -6.81 -21.96 14.03
CA LEU A 47 -5.93 -21.00 14.73
C LEU A 47 -4.66 -21.65 15.28
N ALA A 48 -4.71 -22.92 15.65
CA ALA A 48 -3.59 -23.64 16.23
C ALA A 48 -2.68 -24.28 15.17
N HIS A 49 -3.29 -24.84 14.12
CA HIS A 49 -2.62 -25.59 13.05
C HIS A 49 -3.11 -25.15 11.67
N PRO A 50 -2.90 -23.88 11.29
CA PRO A 50 -3.42 -23.35 10.03
C PRO A 50 -2.77 -24.02 8.83
N THR A 51 -3.61 -24.44 7.87
CA THR A 51 -3.13 -24.98 6.59
C THR A 51 -3.18 -23.94 5.48
N TRP A 52 -4.05 -22.94 5.62
CA TRP A 52 -4.14 -21.76 4.77
C TRP A 52 -4.47 -20.50 5.61
N GLY A 53 -4.17 -19.37 5.08
CA GLY A 53 -4.56 -18.06 5.58
C GLY A 53 -4.92 -17.11 4.45
N ALA A 54 -5.78 -16.14 4.74
CA ALA A 54 -6.08 -15.04 3.85
C ALA A 54 -6.06 -13.74 4.65
N VAL A 55 -5.53 -12.67 4.04
CA VAL A 55 -5.47 -11.34 4.63
C VAL A 55 -5.97 -10.34 3.61
N GLN A 56 -6.95 -9.49 3.96
CA GLN A 56 -7.37 -8.38 3.12
C GLN A 56 -7.10 -7.06 3.82
N GLU A 57 -6.36 -6.15 3.17
CA GLU A 57 -6.17 -4.81 3.70
C GLU A 57 -7.34 -3.90 3.33
N ALA A 58 -7.58 -2.85 4.15
CA ALA A 58 -8.82 -2.08 4.11
C ALA A 58 -8.83 -0.94 3.08
N ALA A 59 -7.68 -0.46 2.59
CA ALA A 59 -7.62 0.72 1.73
C ALA A 59 -7.93 0.41 0.27
N PHE A 60 -7.28 -0.61 -0.30
CA PHE A 60 -7.42 -1.01 -1.71
C PHE A 60 -8.12 -2.36 -1.90
N GLY A 61 -8.39 -3.08 -0.79
CA GLY A 61 -9.01 -4.40 -0.87
C GLY A 61 -8.07 -5.50 -1.37
N THR A 62 -6.75 -5.31 -1.27
CA THR A 62 -5.78 -6.32 -1.69
C THR A 62 -5.87 -7.54 -0.78
N LEU A 63 -6.14 -8.70 -1.37
CA LEU A 63 -6.24 -10.00 -0.74
C LEU A 63 -4.94 -10.78 -0.91
N PHE A 64 -4.33 -11.15 0.18
CA PHE A 64 -3.13 -11.97 0.25
C PHE A 64 -3.50 -13.39 0.67
N LEU A 65 -2.90 -14.37 0.02
CA LEU A 65 -3.11 -15.79 0.31
C LEU A 65 -1.83 -16.39 0.88
N GLY A 66 -1.98 -17.29 1.83
CA GLY A 66 -0.87 -18.02 2.44
C GLY A 66 -1.16 -19.50 2.56
N GLY A 67 -0.12 -20.35 2.55
CA GLY A 67 -0.25 -21.80 2.74
C GLY A 67 -0.81 -22.53 1.51
N ARG A 68 -1.86 -23.31 1.71
CA ARG A 68 -2.44 -24.21 0.66
C ARG A 68 -3.94 -23.99 0.49
N PRO A 69 -4.41 -22.81 0.07
CA PRO A 69 -5.82 -22.61 -0.23
C PRO A 69 -6.24 -23.44 -1.44
N SER A 70 -7.48 -23.92 -1.47
CA SER A 70 -8.05 -24.54 -2.66
C SER A 70 -8.62 -23.48 -3.62
N ALA A 71 -8.74 -23.79 -4.90
CA ALA A 71 -9.37 -22.88 -5.87
C ALA A 71 -10.83 -22.55 -5.48
N SER A 72 -11.61 -23.51 -4.98
CA SER A 72 -12.98 -23.27 -4.52
C SER A 72 -13.02 -22.25 -3.36
N LEU A 73 -12.10 -22.36 -2.41
CA LEU A 73 -11.99 -21.38 -1.30
C LEU A 73 -11.67 -19.98 -1.81
N VAL A 74 -10.70 -19.87 -2.73
CA VAL A 74 -10.33 -18.55 -3.29
C VAL A 74 -11.50 -17.94 -4.06
N HIS A 75 -12.24 -18.74 -4.84
CA HIS A 75 -13.43 -18.28 -5.56
C HIS A 75 -14.54 -17.83 -4.60
N GLU A 76 -14.79 -18.59 -3.52
CA GLU A 76 -15.78 -18.23 -2.50
C GLU A 76 -15.39 -16.93 -1.78
N LEU A 77 -14.13 -16.78 -1.36
CA LEU A 77 -13.64 -15.56 -0.70
C LEU A 77 -13.79 -14.33 -1.61
N VAL A 78 -13.34 -14.42 -2.86
CA VAL A 78 -13.48 -13.31 -3.81
C VAL A 78 -14.95 -12.99 -4.06
N ALA A 79 -15.81 -14.00 -4.25
CA ALA A 79 -17.24 -13.80 -4.49
C ALA A 79 -17.95 -13.12 -3.31
N GLU A 80 -17.56 -13.45 -2.07
CA GLU A 80 -18.12 -12.87 -0.86
C GLU A 80 -17.62 -11.42 -0.67
N LEU A 81 -16.30 -11.23 -0.72
CA LEU A 81 -15.67 -9.94 -0.42
C LEU A 81 -16.01 -8.87 -1.46
N ARG A 82 -16.13 -9.24 -2.74
CA ARG A 82 -16.49 -8.31 -3.81
C ARG A 82 -17.92 -7.75 -3.72
N GLN A 83 -18.77 -8.27 -2.84
CA GLN A 83 -20.11 -7.69 -2.62
C GLN A 83 -20.02 -6.29 -1.98
N GLU A 84 -18.96 -6.02 -1.22
CA GLU A 84 -18.81 -4.76 -0.48
C GLU A 84 -17.81 -3.80 -1.13
N ARG A 85 -16.75 -4.33 -1.78
CA ARG A 85 -15.63 -3.55 -2.34
C ARG A 85 -14.88 -4.31 -3.41
N ASP A 86 -13.96 -3.62 -4.08
CA ASP A 86 -12.99 -4.26 -4.95
C ASP A 86 -12.16 -5.28 -4.17
N VAL A 87 -11.88 -6.42 -4.79
CA VAL A 87 -10.94 -7.44 -4.29
C VAL A 87 -9.82 -7.54 -5.30
N ALA A 88 -8.61 -7.28 -4.88
CA ALA A 88 -7.43 -7.34 -5.72
C ALA A 88 -6.49 -8.45 -5.25
N LEU A 89 -5.82 -9.13 -6.16
CA LEU A 89 -4.68 -10.02 -5.86
C LEU A 89 -3.45 -9.56 -6.61
N ALA A 90 -2.31 -9.53 -5.89
CA ALA A 90 -1.00 -9.20 -6.42
C ALA A 90 -0.13 -10.47 -6.40
N LEU A 91 0.33 -10.93 -7.57
CA LEU A 91 1.05 -12.20 -7.69
C LEU A 91 2.24 -12.07 -8.64
N TRP A 92 3.35 -12.73 -8.32
CA TRP A 92 4.42 -12.92 -9.29
C TRP A 92 3.91 -13.68 -10.52
N PRO A 93 4.45 -13.44 -11.73
CA PRO A 93 3.96 -14.05 -12.97
C PRO A 93 3.85 -15.58 -12.91
N ASP A 94 4.85 -16.24 -12.31
CA ASP A 94 4.95 -17.70 -12.23
C ASP A 94 4.41 -18.26 -10.91
N HIS A 95 3.75 -17.45 -10.08
CA HIS A 95 3.28 -17.92 -8.78
C HIS A 95 2.14 -18.94 -8.94
N PRO A 96 2.17 -20.09 -8.23
CA PRO A 96 1.15 -21.15 -8.37
C PRO A 96 -0.29 -20.67 -8.13
N TYR A 97 -0.49 -19.65 -7.30
CA TYR A 97 -1.83 -19.11 -7.04
C TYR A 97 -2.49 -18.46 -8.25
N ASN A 98 -1.74 -18.14 -9.33
CA ASN A 98 -2.35 -17.71 -10.59
C ASN A 98 -3.36 -18.72 -11.15
N GLN A 99 -3.19 -20.01 -10.85
CA GLN A 99 -4.10 -21.08 -11.27
C GLN A 99 -5.34 -21.21 -10.37
N LEU A 100 -5.35 -20.55 -9.23
CA LEU A 100 -6.45 -20.60 -8.26
C LEU A 100 -7.44 -19.43 -8.44
N LEU A 101 -7.12 -18.46 -9.30
CA LEU A 101 -7.90 -17.23 -9.44
C LEU A 101 -9.28 -17.49 -10.06
N PRO A 102 -10.33 -16.80 -9.60
CA PRO A 102 -11.62 -16.85 -10.26
C PRO A 102 -11.50 -16.38 -11.72
N PRO A 103 -12.31 -16.94 -12.63
CA PRO A 103 -12.36 -16.45 -14.00
C PRO A 103 -12.98 -15.05 -14.09
N THR A 104 -12.80 -14.39 -15.22
CA THR A 104 -13.44 -13.12 -15.59
C THR A 104 -13.24 -11.99 -14.55
N PRO A 105 -11.99 -11.59 -14.30
CA PRO A 105 -11.73 -10.37 -13.52
C PRO A 105 -12.20 -9.13 -14.29
N ASP A 106 -12.51 -8.06 -13.55
CA ASP A 106 -12.87 -6.77 -14.14
C ASP A 106 -11.62 -6.00 -14.60
N PHE A 107 -10.47 -6.27 -13.98
CA PHE A 107 -9.16 -5.79 -14.41
C PHE A 107 -8.12 -6.90 -14.27
N ASP A 108 -7.24 -7.02 -15.25
CA ASP A 108 -6.08 -7.92 -15.25
C ASP A 108 -4.91 -7.20 -15.93
N GLY A 109 -3.97 -6.75 -15.14
CA GLY A 109 -2.88 -5.90 -15.62
C GLY A 109 -1.60 -6.08 -14.81
N TRP A 110 -0.71 -5.13 -14.95
CA TRP A 110 0.63 -5.18 -14.37
C TRP A 110 0.90 -3.96 -13.52
N GLU A 111 1.54 -4.19 -12.37
CA GLU A 111 2.07 -3.14 -11.53
C GLU A 111 3.58 -3.31 -11.34
N LEU A 112 4.22 -2.26 -10.87
CA LEU A 112 5.63 -2.21 -10.55
C LEU A 112 5.77 -1.98 -9.05
N GLU A 113 6.70 -2.72 -8.42
CA GLU A 113 7.20 -2.38 -7.11
C GLU A 113 8.65 -1.98 -7.16
N PHE A 114 9.03 -1.08 -6.27
CA PHE A 114 10.37 -0.54 -6.17
C PHE A 114 10.85 -0.67 -4.73
N THR A 115 12.02 -1.29 -4.60
CA THR A 115 12.73 -1.49 -3.34
C THR A 115 14.17 -0.99 -3.45
N ASP A 116 15.02 -1.28 -2.46
CA ASP A 116 16.47 -1.06 -2.50
C ASP A 116 16.89 0.34 -2.92
N ARG A 117 16.37 1.32 -2.21
CA ARG A 117 16.90 2.66 -2.29
C ARG A 117 18.09 2.80 -1.31
N PRO A 118 19.30 3.27 -1.75
CA PRO A 118 20.41 3.56 -0.86
C PRO A 118 20.05 4.64 0.17
N LEU A 119 20.27 4.35 1.45
CA LEU A 119 19.95 5.28 2.53
C LEU A 119 20.80 6.56 2.46
N GLY A 120 20.18 7.71 2.70
CA GLY A 120 20.84 9.02 2.76
C GLY A 120 21.29 9.60 1.42
N GLU A 121 21.20 8.86 0.32
CA GLU A 121 21.74 9.28 -0.97
C GLU A 121 20.69 9.95 -1.88
N GLY A 122 21.16 10.83 -2.78
CA GLY A 122 20.41 11.30 -3.94
C GLY A 122 19.23 12.25 -3.67
N LEU A 123 18.89 12.55 -2.42
CA LEU A 123 17.71 13.38 -2.11
C LEU A 123 17.96 14.88 -2.13
N VAL A 124 19.19 15.30 -1.80
CA VAL A 124 19.56 16.74 -1.64
C VAL A 124 19.12 17.61 -2.81
N PRO A 125 19.27 17.22 -4.09
CA PRO A 125 18.85 18.03 -5.23
C PRO A 125 17.35 18.37 -5.27
N TYR A 126 16.53 17.60 -4.54
CA TYR A 126 15.06 17.73 -4.54
C TYR A 126 14.50 18.45 -3.32
N LEU A 127 15.33 18.84 -2.36
CA LEU A 127 14.90 19.43 -1.10
C LEU A 127 14.75 20.98 -1.14
N ALA A 128 15.07 21.62 -2.25
CA ALA A 128 14.91 23.06 -2.40
C ALA A 128 13.42 23.43 -2.52
N VAL A 129 12.94 24.22 -1.56
CA VAL A 129 11.57 24.72 -1.58
C VAL A 129 11.50 25.93 -2.52
N PRO A 130 10.56 25.95 -3.50
CA PRO A 130 10.41 27.08 -4.41
C PRO A 130 9.98 28.36 -3.69
N ASP A 131 10.35 29.51 -4.26
CA ASP A 131 9.96 30.82 -3.73
C ASP A 131 8.43 30.94 -3.60
N GLY A 132 7.98 31.49 -2.48
CA GLY A 132 6.56 31.64 -2.18
C GLY A 132 5.82 30.35 -1.80
N CYS A 133 6.52 29.21 -1.76
CA CYS A 133 5.98 27.95 -1.25
C CYS A 133 6.50 27.63 0.15
N GLU A 134 5.74 26.81 0.86
CA GLU A 134 6.12 26.26 2.16
C GLU A 134 5.97 24.74 2.16
N LEU A 135 6.97 24.05 2.66
CA LEU A 135 6.89 22.61 2.92
C LEU A 135 6.47 22.40 4.38
N ARG A 136 5.32 21.76 4.59
CA ARG A 136 4.71 21.57 5.91
C ARG A 136 4.45 20.11 6.23
N PRO A 137 4.59 19.70 7.50
CA PRO A 137 4.00 18.44 7.96
C PRO A 137 2.48 18.45 7.74
N ILE A 138 1.93 17.29 7.43
CA ILE A 138 0.48 17.11 7.31
C ILE A 138 -0.10 16.96 8.72
N ASP A 139 -0.74 18.01 9.19
CA ASP A 139 -1.56 18.05 10.41
C ASP A 139 -3.06 17.90 10.08
N ALA A 140 -3.94 18.02 11.09
CA ALA A 140 -5.37 17.82 10.89
C ALA A 140 -6.01 18.78 9.87
N PRO A 141 -5.73 20.10 9.86
CA PRO A 141 -6.17 21.00 8.81
C PRO A 141 -5.70 20.62 7.41
N TRP A 142 -4.46 20.17 7.25
CA TRP A 142 -3.92 19.78 5.96
C TRP A 142 -4.40 18.39 5.53
N LEU A 143 -4.50 17.42 6.45
CA LEU A 143 -5.07 16.11 6.15
C LEU A 143 -6.50 16.24 5.59
N ALA A 144 -7.32 17.12 6.14
CA ALA A 144 -8.67 17.38 5.65
C ALA A 144 -8.70 17.88 4.19
N ARG A 145 -7.60 18.44 3.69
CA ARG A 145 -7.44 18.97 2.33
C ARG A 145 -6.65 18.05 1.40
N CYS A 146 -6.04 16.99 1.92
CA CYS A 146 -5.32 16.00 1.13
C CYS A 146 -6.27 15.32 0.13
N ARG A 147 -5.79 15.14 -1.11
CA ARG A 147 -6.53 14.46 -2.18
C ARG A 147 -6.68 12.97 -1.91
N TYR A 148 -5.68 12.37 -1.26
CA TYR A 148 -5.67 10.96 -0.86
C TYR A 148 -6.15 10.75 0.58
N ARG A 149 -6.80 11.76 1.21
CA ARG A 149 -7.30 11.67 2.58
C ARG A 149 -8.08 10.38 2.84
N ASP A 150 -8.96 10.00 1.93
CA ASP A 150 -9.85 8.85 2.12
C ASP A 150 -9.06 7.53 2.11
N TYR A 151 -8.02 7.41 1.29
CA TYR A 151 -7.09 6.28 1.32
C TYR A 151 -6.28 6.25 2.62
N TYR A 152 -5.67 7.37 3.01
CA TYR A 152 -4.91 7.45 4.26
C TYR A 152 -5.77 7.09 5.46
N THR A 153 -7.02 7.58 5.51
CA THR A 153 -7.93 7.27 6.61
C THR A 153 -8.46 5.83 6.56
N ALA A 154 -8.58 5.22 5.39
CA ALA A 154 -8.98 3.82 5.26
C ALA A 154 -7.98 2.85 5.91
N TYR A 155 -6.67 3.10 5.75
CA TYR A 155 -5.63 2.29 6.39
C TYR A 155 -5.77 2.26 7.92
N PHE A 156 -6.05 3.40 8.54
CA PHE A 156 -6.04 3.55 10.01
C PHE A 156 -7.44 3.61 10.63
N GLY A 157 -8.47 3.87 9.83
CA GLY A 157 -9.88 3.86 10.24
C GLY A 157 -10.44 5.20 10.71
N SER A 158 -9.60 6.20 10.96
CA SER A 158 -10.04 7.58 11.26
C SER A 158 -8.90 8.57 11.01
N ALA A 159 -9.26 9.84 10.82
CA ALA A 159 -8.26 10.93 10.67
C ALA A 159 -7.34 11.07 11.90
N GLU A 160 -7.89 10.87 13.10
CA GLU A 160 -7.12 10.92 14.35
C GLU A 160 -6.04 9.83 14.38
N ARG A 161 -6.42 8.59 14.09
CA ARG A 161 -5.47 7.47 14.03
C ARG A 161 -4.47 7.64 12.89
N THR A 162 -4.90 8.19 11.76
CA THR A 162 -4.01 8.50 10.63
C THR A 162 -2.89 9.43 11.05
N LEU A 163 -3.19 10.50 11.81
CA LEU A 163 -2.19 11.43 12.31
C LEU A 163 -1.35 10.90 13.47
N ALA A 164 -1.89 9.94 14.22
CA ALA A 164 -1.16 9.31 15.32
C ALA A 164 -0.16 8.24 14.86
N GLN A 165 -0.44 7.54 13.76
CA GLN A 165 0.31 6.38 13.28
C GLN A 165 1.05 6.64 11.96
N GLY A 166 0.46 7.42 11.05
CA GLY A 166 1.07 7.86 9.82
C GLY A 166 1.68 9.25 9.93
N PHE A 167 2.42 9.65 8.94
CA PHE A 167 3.00 10.99 8.82
C PHE A 167 3.25 11.36 7.37
N GLY A 168 3.32 12.65 7.08
CA GLY A 168 3.52 13.11 5.71
C GLY A 168 3.89 14.57 5.63
N PHE A 169 4.16 15.01 4.41
CA PHE A 169 4.47 16.40 4.09
C PHE A 169 3.63 16.87 2.91
N CYS A 170 3.27 18.13 2.95
CA CYS A 170 2.62 18.80 1.84
C CYS A 170 3.38 20.08 1.46
N LEU A 171 3.42 20.35 0.16
CA LEU A 171 3.88 21.61 -0.39
C LEU A 171 2.67 22.50 -0.60
N VAL A 172 2.73 23.71 -0.03
CA VAL A 172 1.64 24.67 -0.05
C VAL A 172 2.12 26.03 -0.56
N GLN A 173 1.23 26.76 -1.22
CA GLN A 173 1.45 28.16 -1.58
C GLN A 173 0.21 28.94 -1.13
N GLU A 174 0.40 29.95 -0.28
CA GLU A 174 -0.69 30.65 0.39
C GLU A 174 -1.59 29.65 1.16
N GLN A 175 -2.81 29.37 0.68
CA GLN A 175 -3.74 28.39 1.24
C GLN A 175 -3.96 27.19 0.31
N GLU A 176 -3.23 27.11 -0.81
CA GLU A 176 -3.39 26.08 -1.83
C GLU A 176 -2.46 24.89 -1.58
N LEU A 177 -2.99 23.67 -1.60
CA LEU A 177 -2.23 22.43 -1.49
C LEU A 177 -1.78 22.00 -2.90
N LEU A 178 -0.47 22.08 -3.16
CA LEU A 178 0.11 21.82 -4.46
C LEU A 178 0.43 20.34 -4.65
N SER A 179 1.08 19.73 -3.66
CA SER A 179 1.54 18.34 -3.66
C SER A 179 1.56 17.79 -2.26
N GLU A 180 1.31 16.50 -2.11
CA GLU A 180 1.35 15.79 -0.83
C GLU A 180 2.10 14.47 -0.98
N ALA A 181 2.76 14.03 0.10
CA ALA A 181 3.32 12.70 0.25
C ALA A 181 3.08 12.22 1.68
N PHE A 182 2.65 10.98 1.86
CA PHE A 182 2.28 10.41 3.14
C PHE A 182 2.79 8.98 3.27
N ALA A 183 3.28 8.63 4.46
CA ALA A 183 3.71 7.30 4.82
C ALA A 183 2.56 6.57 5.52
N THR A 184 2.21 5.40 5.02
CA THR A 184 1.02 4.65 5.45
C THR A 184 1.39 3.39 6.23
N ASP A 185 1.52 2.28 5.56
CA ASP A 185 1.72 0.97 6.15
C ASP A 185 3.19 0.71 6.43
N ALA A 186 3.46 0.30 7.65
CA ALA A 186 4.81 -0.04 8.09
C ALA A 186 4.86 -1.50 8.53
N ALA A 187 5.71 -2.30 7.89
CA ALA A 187 6.02 -3.68 8.26
C ALA A 187 7.38 -4.10 7.67
N LEU A 188 7.95 -5.17 8.18
CA LEU A 188 9.20 -5.75 7.65
C LEU A 188 10.39 -4.75 7.62
N GLY A 189 10.39 -3.75 8.49
CA GLY A 189 11.38 -2.67 8.50
C GLY A 189 11.24 -1.67 7.34
N MET A 190 10.16 -1.75 6.58
CA MET A 190 9.84 -0.86 5.47
C MET A 190 8.58 -0.05 5.78
N ILE A 191 8.40 1.05 5.04
CA ILE A 191 7.17 1.86 5.06
C ILE A 191 6.81 2.26 3.62
N GLU A 192 5.55 2.07 3.26
CA GLU A 192 5.06 2.50 1.95
C GLU A 192 4.79 4.00 1.93
N ILE A 193 5.12 4.65 0.82
CA ILE A 193 4.87 6.07 0.61
C ILE A 193 3.94 6.29 -0.58
N GLY A 194 2.88 7.06 -0.35
CA GLY A 194 1.96 7.53 -1.38
C GLY A 194 2.16 9.00 -1.68
N THR A 195 1.93 9.42 -2.92
CA THR A 195 2.04 10.84 -3.31
C THR A 195 1.05 11.21 -4.40
N ILE A 196 0.58 12.44 -4.34
CA ILE A 196 -0.18 13.04 -5.42
C ILE A 196 0.11 14.54 -5.53
N THR A 197 0.21 15.02 -6.77
CA THR A 197 0.31 16.44 -7.10
C THR A 197 -0.94 16.89 -7.82
N GLY A 198 -1.50 18.01 -7.42
CA GLY A 198 -2.64 18.63 -8.10
C GLY A 198 -2.37 18.81 -9.58
N GLU A 199 -3.37 18.54 -10.42
CA GLU A 199 -3.19 18.48 -11.86
C GLU A 199 -2.56 19.76 -12.44
N ALA A 200 -3.03 20.92 -12.01
CA ALA A 200 -2.52 22.22 -12.43
C ALA A 200 -1.04 22.47 -12.02
N TYR A 201 -0.49 21.65 -11.13
CA TYR A 201 0.85 21.82 -10.55
C TYR A 201 1.84 20.73 -10.97
N ARG A 202 1.41 19.79 -11.81
CA ARG A 202 2.27 18.70 -12.34
C ARG A 202 3.41 19.23 -13.20
N GLY A 203 4.46 18.42 -13.33
CA GLY A 203 5.63 18.78 -14.15
C GLY A 203 6.60 19.79 -13.52
N ARG A 204 6.33 20.31 -12.33
CA ARG A 204 7.13 21.34 -11.65
C ARG A 204 8.11 20.78 -10.60
N GLY A 205 8.20 19.44 -10.45
CA GLY A 205 9.10 18.82 -9.49
C GLY A 205 8.54 18.72 -8.05
N TYR A 206 7.31 19.14 -7.79
CA TYR A 206 6.73 19.21 -6.45
C TYR A 206 6.58 17.85 -5.76
N ALA A 207 6.20 16.81 -6.52
CA ALA A 207 6.19 15.46 -5.98
C ALA A 207 7.59 14.98 -5.56
N ALA A 208 8.64 15.33 -6.32
CA ALA A 208 10.00 14.96 -5.95
C ALA A 208 10.41 15.61 -4.63
N LEU A 209 10.04 16.87 -4.39
CA LEU A 209 10.29 17.58 -3.14
C LEU A 209 9.56 16.95 -1.96
N THR A 210 8.23 16.75 -2.07
CA THR A 210 7.44 16.18 -0.96
C THR A 210 7.88 14.75 -0.62
N CYS A 211 8.14 13.92 -1.64
CA CYS A 211 8.64 12.56 -1.44
C CYS A 211 10.07 12.53 -0.89
N ALA A 212 10.99 13.39 -1.38
CA ALA A 212 12.35 13.45 -0.86
C ALA A 212 12.39 13.81 0.62
N GLN A 213 11.54 14.77 1.04
CA GLN A 213 11.42 15.12 2.45
C GLN A 213 10.81 13.96 3.26
N LEU A 214 9.78 13.29 2.74
CA LEU A 214 9.16 12.15 3.41
C LEU A 214 10.13 10.97 3.53
N ILE A 215 10.86 10.62 2.47
CA ILE A 215 11.87 9.56 2.49
C ILE A 215 12.92 9.85 3.56
N ARG A 216 13.44 11.08 3.62
CA ARG A 216 14.40 11.50 4.65
C ARG A 216 13.86 11.32 6.07
N GLU A 217 12.59 11.63 6.29
CA GLU A 217 11.94 11.43 7.59
C GLU A 217 11.74 9.94 7.90
N CYS A 218 11.35 9.13 6.90
CA CYS A 218 11.25 7.67 7.06
C CYS A 218 12.59 7.06 7.47
N GLU A 219 13.67 7.45 6.79
CA GLU A 219 15.03 6.99 7.09
C GLU A 219 15.49 7.41 8.49
N ALA A 220 15.18 8.65 8.90
CA ALA A 220 15.48 9.14 10.24
C ALA A 220 14.75 8.37 11.34
N ARG A 221 13.57 7.79 11.01
CA ARG A 221 12.81 6.89 11.89
C ARG A 221 13.23 5.42 11.80
N GLY A 222 14.25 5.10 10.99
CA GLY A 222 14.79 3.75 10.84
C GLY A 222 14.06 2.86 9.84
N TYR A 223 13.18 3.43 9.00
CA TYR A 223 12.51 2.70 7.94
C TYR A 223 13.26 2.80 6.61
N ARG A 224 13.24 1.70 5.85
CA ARG A 224 13.44 1.73 4.41
C ARG A 224 12.10 2.08 3.75
N THR A 225 12.13 2.77 2.63
CA THR A 225 10.89 3.13 1.93
C THR A 225 10.57 2.12 0.82
N TYR A 226 9.28 1.93 0.60
CA TYR A 226 8.71 1.07 -0.43
C TYR A 226 7.82 1.90 -1.36
N TRP A 227 7.82 1.57 -2.66
CA TRP A 227 7.03 2.26 -3.67
C TRP A 227 6.38 1.26 -4.60
N ASN A 228 5.12 1.50 -4.98
CA ASN A 228 4.48 0.78 -6.06
C ASN A 228 3.66 1.71 -6.95
N CYS A 229 3.38 1.27 -8.17
CA CYS A 229 2.49 1.97 -9.08
C CYS A 229 2.04 1.08 -10.24
N ALA A 230 0.94 1.45 -10.88
CA ALA A 230 0.54 0.85 -12.15
C ALA A 230 1.68 0.97 -13.18
N LYS A 231 1.92 -0.08 -13.96
CA LYS A 231 2.98 -0.13 -14.98
C LYS A 231 2.84 1.00 -16.02
N GLU A 232 1.61 1.35 -16.34
CA GLU A 232 1.29 2.44 -17.28
C GLU A 232 1.58 3.82 -16.71
N SER A 233 1.72 3.95 -15.38
CA SER A 233 1.98 5.22 -14.71
C SER A 233 3.45 5.63 -14.84
N GLN A 234 3.86 6.02 -16.04
CA GLN A 234 5.23 6.44 -16.34
C GLN A 234 5.72 7.58 -15.45
N ALA A 235 4.81 8.47 -15.04
CA ALA A 235 5.14 9.58 -14.16
C ALA A 235 5.53 9.08 -12.75
N SER A 236 4.79 8.10 -12.19
CA SER A 236 5.09 7.52 -10.88
C SER A 236 6.35 6.68 -10.91
N ALA A 237 6.50 5.77 -11.89
CA ALA A 237 7.69 4.97 -12.08
C ALA A 237 8.95 5.84 -12.31
N GLY A 238 8.82 6.88 -13.14
CA GLY A 238 9.90 7.86 -13.38
C GLY A 238 10.28 8.63 -12.11
N LEU A 239 9.33 8.93 -11.25
CA LEU A 239 9.59 9.57 -9.96
C LEU A 239 10.34 8.64 -9.00
N ALA A 240 9.94 7.36 -8.90
CA ALA A 240 10.62 6.37 -8.08
C ALA A 240 12.11 6.25 -8.50
N ARG A 241 12.37 6.05 -9.81
CA ARG A 241 13.74 5.98 -10.35
C ARG A 241 14.52 7.26 -10.08
N LYS A 242 13.90 8.43 -10.25
CA LYS A 242 14.49 9.74 -9.96
C LYS A 242 14.89 9.90 -8.50
N LEU A 243 14.11 9.33 -7.57
CA LEU A 243 14.38 9.36 -6.13
C LEU A 243 15.41 8.28 -5.69
N GLY A 244 15.93 7.48 -6.62
CA GLY A 244 17.03 6.57 -6.39
C GLY A 244 16.64 5.12 -6.09
N TYR A 245 15.40 4.71 -6.32
CA TYR A 245 15.03 3.29 -6.24
C TYR A 245 15.70 2.50 -7.36
N GLN A 246 16.36 1.40 -7.02
CA GLN A 246 17.22 0.62 -7.91
C GLN A 246 16.58 -0.69 -8.37
N THR A 247 15.91 -1.38 -7.45
CA THR A 247 15.22 -2.63 -7.78
C THR A 247 13.80 -2.31 -8.22
N GLU A 248 13.47 -2.75 -9.43
CA GLU A 248 12.14 -2.61 -10.04
C GLU A 248 11.69 -4.01 -10.45
N GLN A 249 10.54 -4.43 -9.93
CA GLN A 249 9.96 -5.75 -10.22
C GLN A 249 8.52 -5.57 -10.69
N GLU A 250 8.13 -6.37 -11.69
CA GLU A 250 6.81 -6.37 -12.27
C GLU A 250 5.99 -7.52 -11.70
N PHE A 251 4.77 -7.25 -11.28
CA PHE A 251 3.83 -8.25 -10.79
C PHE A 251 2.45 -8.10 -11.45
N ARG A 252 1.72 -9.21 -11.51
CA ARG A 252 0.34 -9.23 -12.00
C ARG A 252 -0.58 -8.71 -10.91
N TYR A 253 -1.48 -7.80 -11.30
CA TYR A 253 -2.51 -7.22 -10.43
C TYR A 253 -3.88 -7.47 -11.04
N VAL A 254 -4.72 -8.21 -10.34
CA VAL A 254 -6.01 -8.68 -10.84
C VAL A 254 -7.10 -8.21 -9.90
N VAL A 255 -8.20 -7.64 -10.43
CA VAL A 255 -9.27 -7.05 -9.62
C VAL A 255 -10.63 -7.60 -10.02
N TRP A 256 -11.45 -7.90 -9.03
CA TRP A 256 -12.88 -8.17 -9.13
C TRP A 256 -13.64 -7.08 -8.39
N SER A 257 -14.45 -6.34 -9.11
CA SER A 257 -15.27 -5.25 -8.57
C SER A 257 -16.65 -5.72 -8.13
N PRO A 258 -17.37 -4.94 -7.29
CA PRO A 258 -18.76 -5.22 -6.98
C PRO A 258 -19.62 -5.36 -8.23
N PRO A 259 -20.59 -6.30 -8.24
CA PRO A 259 -21.38 -6.61 -9.44
C PRO A 259 -22.25 -5.48 -9.97
N ASP A 260 -22.52 -4.44 -9.15
CA ASP A 260 -23.40 -3.31 -9.48
C ASP A 260 -22.63 -2.00 -9.74
N ARG A 261 -21.35 -2.06 -10.04
CA ARG A 261 -20.52 -0.91 -10.44
C ARG A 261 -20.27 -0.81 -11.91
#